data_f44c6ca208d5ab302cb5e39996f77205
#
_entry.id   f44c6ca208d5ab302cb5e39996f77205
#
_cell.length_a   1.000
_cell.length_b   1.000
_cell.length_c   1.000
_cell.angle_alpha   90.00
_cell.angle_beta   90.00
_cell.angle_gamma   90.00
#
_symmetry.space_group_name_H-M   'P 1'
#
loop_
_entity.id
_entity.type
_entity.pdbx_description
1 polymer ?
#
loop_
_entity_poly.entity_id
_entity_poly.type
_entity_poly.pdbx_seq_one_letter_code
_entity_poly.pdbx_strand_id
1 'polypeptide(L)'
;VKNFRPGLGTMMIHLALSDLPEWTASEARGFNYVHIAPYVDDLAMTYTVAAAGKLPTNPALVIGQPTVSDPTRAPEGKHVLWIQVRVLPLEITGTTWDQVGEEYADQIIENIEQYAPGFKGKILSRKVLTPTDLERYNANLIKGDSLGGSHHPAQFFFLRPLPGWTGHKSPIENLFICGSGTWPGGGVGVAAA
;
A
#
# COMPACT_ATOMS: atom_id res chain seq x y z
N VAL A 1 1.00 6.28 24.17
CA VAL A 1 0.34 6.84 22.97
C VAL A 1 1.17 7.97 22.34
N LYS A 2 1.70 8.93 23.13
CA LYS A 2 2.47 10.08 22.58
C LYS A 2 3.68 9.68 21.70
N ASN A 3 4.27 8.52 21.92
CA ASN A 3 5.46 8.05 21.22
C ASN A 3 5.14 7.03 20.12
N PHE A 4 3.86 6.70 19.90
CA PHE A 4 3.47 5.79 18.83
C PHE A 4 3.64 6.50 17.48
N ARG A 5 4.43 5.91 16.59
CA ARG A 5 4.77 6.47 15.28
C ARG A 5 3.95 5.78 14.20
N PRO A 6 3.34 6.52 13.25
CA PRO A 6 2.75 5.91 12.07
C PRO A 6 3.85 5.24 11.21
N GLY A 7 3.43 4.29 10.40
CA GLY A 7 4.23 3.75 9.31
C GLY A 7 4.34 4.74 8.16
N LEU A 8 5.06 4.35 7.10
CA LEU A 8 5.10 5.10 5.87
C LEU A 8 3.76 5.02 5.13
N GLY A 9 3.47 6.04 4.34
CA GLY A 9 2.22 6.18 3.63
C GLY A 9 2.04 5.15 2.51
N THR A 10 0.80 4.96 2.14
CA THR A 10 0.36 4.12 1.02
C THR A 10 -0.53 4.93 0.10
N MET A 11 -0.39 4.78 -1.20
CA MET A 11 -1.34 5.24 -2.20
C MET A 11 -2.04 4.04 -2.83
N MET A 12 -3.32 4.19 -3.13
CA MET A 12 -4.09 3.18 -3.86
C MET A 12 -4.54 3.77 -5.20
N ILE A 13 -4.31 3.02 -6.29
CA ILE A 13 -4.83 3.35 -7.61
C ILE A 13 -5.75 2.20 -8.03
N HIS A 14 -7.01 2.49 -8.23
CA HIS A 14 -7.99 1.53 -8.70
C HIS A 14 -8.27 1.80 -10.18
N LEU A 15 -8.26 0.74 -10.99
CA LEU A 15 -8.43 0.81 -12.43
C LEU A 15 -9.55 -0.09 -12.89
N ALA A 16 -10.39 0.42 -13.79
CA ALA A 16 -11.24 -0.38 -14.65
C ALA A 16 -10.51 -0.58 -15.98
N LEU A 17 -10.43 -1.83 -16.44
CA LEU A 17 -9.66 -2.19 -17.62
C LEU A 17 -10.52 -2.87 -18.69
N SER A 18 -10.17 -2.66 -19.96
CA SER A 18 -10.74 -3.39 -21.09
C SER A 18 -10.21 -4.82 -21.17
N ASP A 19 -9.00 -5.06 -20.65
CA ASP A 19 -8.34 -6.36 -20.63
C ASP A 19 -7.23 -6.35 -19.54
N LEU A 20 -6.76 -7.53 -19.12
CA LEU A 20 -5.66 -7.65 -18.16
C LEU A 20 -4.32 -7.21 -18.77
N PRO A 21 -3.34 -6.81 -17.91
CA PRO A 21 -2.00 -6.50 -18.36
C PRO A 21 -1.33 -7.70 -19.04
N GLU A 22 -0.69 -7.46 -20.17
CA GLU A 22 0.15 -8.45 -20.83
C GLU A 22 1.58 -8.40 -20.28
N TRP A 23 1.74 -8.95 -19.09
CA TRP A 23 3.05 -9.00 -18.46
C TRP A 23 4.09 -9.64 -19.36
N THR A 24 5.26 -9.01 -19.46
CA THR A 24 6.42 -9.58 -20.18
C THR A 24 6.86 -10.92 -19.57
N ALA A 25 6.76 -11.04 -18.24
CA ALA A 25 6.85 -12.32 -17.53
C ALA A 25 5.50 -13.04 -17.67
N SER A 26 5.41 -14.01 -18.59
CA SER A 26 4.16 -14.70 -18.94
C SER A 26 3.49 -15.38 -17.74
N GLU A 27 4.28 -15.86 -16.77
CA GLU A 27 3.82 -16.49 -15.54
C GLU A 27 2.97 -15.54 -14.67
N ALA A 28 3.28 -14.25 -14.71
CA ALA A 28 2.55 -13.24 -13.94
C ALA A 28 1.09 -13.06 -14.39
N ARG A 29 0.75 -13.48 -15.60
CA ARG A 29 -0.62 -13.37 -16.15
C ARG A 29 -1.63 -14.20 -15.39
N GLY A 30 -1.20 -15.32 -14.81
CA GLY A 30 -2.06 -16.22 -14.01
C GLY A 30 -2.14 -15.91 -12.52
N PHE A 31 -1.43 -14.91 -12.02
CA PHE A 31 -1.40 -14.60 -10.60
C PHE A 31 -2.39 -13.50 -10.23
N ASN A 32 -3.04 -13.64 -9.07
CA ASN A 32 -3.87 -12.58 -8.50
C ASN A 32 -3.07 -11.37 -8.03
N TYR A 33 -1.81 -11.58 -7.65
CA TYR A 33 -0.90 -10.55 -7.15
C TYR A 33 0.41 -10.58 -7.91
N VAL A 34 0.79 -9.43 -8.44
CA VAL A 34 2.09 -9.18 -9.08
C VAL A 34 2.82 -8.12 -8.27
N HIS A 35 4.08 -8.35 -7.95
CA HIS A 35 4.93 -7.40 -7.25
C HIS A 35 6.00 -6.86 -8.18
N ILE A 36 6.18 -5.55 -8.18
CA ILE A 36 7.30 -4.88 -8.83
C ILE A 36 8.19 -4.29 -7.74
N ALA A 37 9.32 -4.93 -7.48
CA ALA A 37 10.34 -4.50 -6.53
C ALA A 37 11.66 -5.19 -6.93
N PRO A 38 12.44 -4.58 -7.85
CA PRO A 38 13.48 -5.31 -8.57
C PRO A 38 14.63 -5.78 -7.67
N TYR A 39 15.16 -4.93 -6.80
CA TYR A 39 16.30 -5.28 -5.96
C TYR A 39 16.18 -4.74 -4.54
N VAL A 40 16.92 -5.35 -3.60
CA VAL A 40 16.95 -4.94 -2.18
C VAL A 40 17.49 -3.52 -2.02
N ASP A 41 18.49 -3.15 -2.80
CA ASP A 41 19.09 -1.81 -2.74
C ASP A 41 18.10 -0.73 -3.22
N ASP A 42 17.30 -1.00 -4.25
CA ASP A 42 16.23 -0.10 -4.71
C ASP A 42 15.16 0.08 -3.63
N LEU A 43 14.83 -1.01 -2.94
CA LEU A 43 13.88 -0.95 -1.83
C LEU A 43 14.44 -0.11 -0.67
N ALA A 44 15.70 -0.31 -0.30
CA ALA A 44 16.38 0.50 0.72
C ALA A 44 16.43 1.99 0.34
N MET A 45 16.71 2.28 -0.93
CA MET A 45 16.70 3.65 -1.45
C MET A 45 15.29 4.25 -1.40
N THR A 46 14.26 3.48 -1.73
CA THR A 46 12.84 3.91 -1.62
C THR A 46 12.52 4.37 -0.19
N TYR A 47 12.92 3.60 0.84
CA TYR A 47 12.75 3.99 2.24
C TYR A 47 13.50 5.28 2.59
N THR A 48 14.72 5.42 2.12
CA THR A 48 15.57 6.60 2.36
C THR A 48 14.96 7.87 1.75
N VAL A 49 14.50 7.78 0.52
CA VAL A 49 13.87 8.88 -0.22
C VAL A 49 12.55 9.29 0.45
N ALA A 50 11.72 8.32 0.79
CA ALA A 50 10.45 8.58 1.47
C ALA A 50 10.65 9.19 2.87
N ALA A 51 11.63 8.71 3.63
CA ALA A 51 11.98 9.29 4.93
C ALA A 51 12.48 10.73 4.84
N ALA A 52 13.08 11.11 3.70
CA ALA A 52 13.50 12.48 3.40
C ALA A 52 12.34 13.37 2.88
N GLY A 53 11.10 12.89 2.88
CA GLY A 53 9.92 13.63 2.39
C GLY A 53 9.86 13.80 0.87
N LYS A 54 10.52 12.91 0.13
CA LYS A 54 10.53 12.94 -1.33
C LYS A 54 9.78 11.75 -1.92
N LEU A 55 9.22 11.92 -3.12
CA LEU A 55 8.56 10.85 -3.85
C LEU A 55 9.60 9.90 -4.48
N PRO A 56 9.54 8.59 -4.19
CA PRO A 56 10.38 7.61 -4.87
C PRO A 56 10.03 7.51 -6.35
N THR A 57 11.02 7.49 -7.23
CA THR A 57 10.79 7.34 -8.68
C THR A 57 10.33 5.93 -9.04
N ASN A 58 10.90 4.91 -8.39
CA ASN A 58 10.57 3.50 -8.61
C ASN A 58 10.18 2.84 -7.27
N PRO A 59 8.99 3.16 -6.72
CA PRO A 59 8.56 2.56 -5.47
C PRO A 59 8.22 1.09 -5.64
N ALA A 60 8.21 0.35 -4.53
CA ALA A 60 7.66 -1.01 -4.53
C ALA A 60 6.15 -0.98 -4.79
N LEU A 61 5.71 -1.77 -5.76
CA LEU A 61 4.30 -1.89 -6.14
C LEU A 61 3.78 -3.28 -5.80
N VAL A 62 2.57 -3.30 -5.27
CA VAL A 62 1.75 -4.52 -5.17
C VAL A 62 0.54 -4.33 -6.06
N ILE A 63 0.39 -5.17 -7.04
CA ILE A 63 -0.64 -5.07 -8.08
C ILE A 63 -1.58 -6.26 -7.93
N GLY A 64 -2.85 -5.98 -7.67
CA GLY A 64 -3.88 -6.99 -7.60
C GLY A 64 -4.73 -7.02 -8.87
N GLN A 65 -4.87 -8.20 -9.44
CA GLN A 65 -5.72 -8.47 -10.62
C GLN A 65 -6.76 -9.55 -10.29
N PRO A 66 -7.75 -9.23 -9.42
CA PRO A 66 -8.62 -10.23 -8.81
C PRO A 66 -9.54 -10.94 -9.80
N THR A 67 -9.79 -10.37 -10.96
CA THR A 67 -10.61 -10.98 -12.01
C THR A 67 -9.94 -12.20 -12.65
N VAL A 68 -8.66 -12.46 -12.38
CA VAL A 68 -7.98 -13.71 -12.78
C VAL A 68 -8.62 -14.92 -12.11
N SER A 69 -8.99 -14.80 -10.83
CA SER A 69 -9.61 -15.91 -10.07
C SER A 69 -11.12 -15.75 -9.86
N ASP A 70 -11.61 -14.51 -9.91
CA ASP A 70 -13.02 -14.19 -9.68
C ASP A 70 -13.52 -13.20 -10.74
N PRO A 71 -13.94 -13.70 -11.91
CA PRO A 71 -14.42 -12.86 -13.00
C PRO A 71 -15.69 -12.08 -12.67
N THR A 72 -16.40 -12.45 -11.60
CA THR A 72 -17.64 -11.76 -11.19
C THR A 72 -17.39 -10.35 -10.65
N ARG A 73 -16.12 -9.97 -10.42
CA ARG A 73 -15.73 -8.66 -9.92
C ARG A 73 -15.77 -7.53 -10.97
N ALA A 74 -16.01 -7.87 -12.23
CA ALA A 74 -16.18 -6.91 -13.30
C ALA A 74 -17.27 -7.40 -14.27
N PRO A 75 -17.86 -6.50 -15.09
CA PRO A 75 -18.72 -6.92 -16.19
C PRO A 75 -17.99 -7.87 -17.15
N GLU A 76 -18.74 -8.69 -17.87
CA GLU A 76 -18.20 -9.63 -18.85
C GLU A 76 -17.23 -8.93 -19.83
N GLY A 77 -16.06 -9.52 -20.05
CA GLY A 77 -15.01 -8.98 -20.90
C GLY A 77 -14.35 -7.70 -20.36
N LYS A 78 -14.56 -7.39 -19.08
CA LYS A 78 -13.87 -6.29 -18.38
C LYS A 78 -13.14 -6.79 -17.16
N HIS A 79 -12.22 -5.97 -16.65
CA HIS A 79 -11.38 -6.32 -15.52
C HIS A 79 -11.24 -5.16 -14.54
N VAL A 80 -10.96 -5.51 -13.30
CA VAL A 80 -10.54 -4.55 -12.28
C VAL A 80 -9.11 -4.84 -11.88
N LEU A 81 -8.34 -3.80 -11.66
CA LEU A 81 -6.99 -3.88 -11.15
C LEU A 81 -6.81 -2.80 -10.08
N TRP A 82 -6.05 -3.12 -9.05
CA TRP A 82 -5.64 -2.13 -8.07
C TRP A 82 -4.12 -2.17 -7.88
N ILE A 83 -3.55 -1.00 -7.63
CA ILE A 83 -2.13 -0.81 -7.39
C ILE A 83 -1.99 -0.23 -6.00
N GLN A 84 -1.25 -0.90 -5.14
CA GLN A 84 -0.81 -0.37 -3.87
C GLN A 84 0.64 0.09 -4.02
N VAL A 85 0.82 1.40 -3.98
CA VAL A 85 2.14 2.03 -3.95
C VAL A 85 2.57 2.14 -2.50
N ARG A 86 3.59 1.42 -2.12
CA ARG A 86 4.07 1.35 -0.74
C ARG A 86 5.26 2.26 -0.51
N VAL A 87 5.50 2.57 0.77
CA VAL A 87 6.70 3.30 1.20
C VAL A 87 6.70 4.72 0.64
N LEU A 88 5.64 5.45 0.94
CA LEU A 88 5.49 6.85 0.56
C LEU A 88 5.73 7.78 1.76
N PRO A 89 6.21 9.03 1.52
CA PRO A 89 6.41 9.99 2.58
C PRO A 89 5.09 10.34 3.26
N LEU A 90 5.14 10.53 4.58
CA LEU A 90 4.00 11.01 5.36
C LEU A 90 3.64 12.45 4.99
N GLU A 91 4.66 13.24 4.70
CA GLU A 91 4.55 14.63 4.23
C GLU A 91 5.56 14.83 3.10
N ILE A 92 5.17 15.54 2.04
CA ILE A 92 6.04 15.81 0.91
C ILE A 92 6.68 17.18 1.10
N THR A 93 8.00 17.26 0.93
CA THR A 93 8.72 18.53 1.04
C THR A 93 8.37 19.46 -0.12
N GLY A 94 7.88 20.64 0.20
CA GLY A 94 7.63 21.72 -0.77
C GLY A 94 6.33 21.59 -1.58
N THR A 95 5.50 20.55 -1.34
CA THR A 95 4.23 20.36 -2.03
C THR A 95 3.26 19.54 -1.18
N THR A 96 2.08 19.21 -1.71
CA THR A 96 1.07 18.40 -1.03
C THR A 96 0.58 17.26 -1.92
N TRP A 97 0.02 16.22 -1.31
CA TRP A 97 -0.58 15.12 -2.03
C TRP A 97 -1.74 15.56 -2.95
N ASP A 98 -2.50 16.57 -2.55
CA ASP A 98 -3.59 17.12 -3.37
C ASP A 98 -3.09 17.76 -4.67
N GLN A 99 -1.83 18.23 -4.69
CA GLN A 99 -1.22 18.84 -5.87
C GLN A 99 -0.55 17.85 -6.80
N VAL A 100 0.11 16.82 -6.25
CA VAL A 100 0.97 15.93 -7.06
C VAL A 100 0.43 14.50 -7.19
N GLY A 101 -0.66 14.15 -6.50
CA GLY A 101 -1.13 12.76 -6.42
C GLY A 101 -1.50 12.17 -7.78
N GLU A 102 -2.18 12.91 -8.64
CA GLU A 102 -2.57 12.44 -9.98
C GLU A 102 -1.36 12.30 -10.91
N GLU A 103 -0.44 13.27 -10.89
CA GLU A 103 0.81 13.21 -11.66
C GLU A 103 1.69 12.03 -11.22
N TYR A 104 1.77 11.81 -9.92
CA TYR A 104 2.51 10.67 -9.39
C TYR A 104 1.85 9.33 -9.76
N ALA A 105 0.52 9.28 -9.82
CA ALA A 105 -0.18 8.10 -10.33
C ALA A 105 0.11 7.84 -11.81
N ASP A 106 0.25 8.89 -12.65
CA ASP A 106 0.70 8.76 -14.04
C ASP A 106 2.09 8.15 -14.13
N GLN A 107 3.04 8.59 -13.29
CA GLN A 107 4.38 8.02 -13.20
C GLN A 107 4.33 6.52 -12.81
N ILE A 108 3.49 6.14 -11.87
CA ILE A 108 3.33 4.73 -11.48
C ILE A 108 2.79 3.89 -12.63
N ILE A 109 1.83 4.39 -13.38
CA ILE A 109 1.29 3.71 -14.57
C ILE A 109 2.38 3.58 -15.63
N GLU A 110 3.22 4.60 -15.83
CA GLU A 110 4.37 4.55 -16.75
C GLU A 110 5.39 3.47 -16.32
N ASN A 111 5.64 3.34 -15.02
CA ASN A 111 6.52 2.29 -14.51
C ASN A 111 5.97 0.89 -14.83
N ILE A 112 4.65 0.70 -14.73
CA ILE A 112 4.01 -0.59 -15.07
C ILE A 112 4.09 -0.87 -16.57
N GLU A 113 3.95 0.15 -17.41
CA GLU A 113 4.05 0.02 -18.88
C GLU A 113 5.36 -0.63 -19.33
N GLN A 114 6.47 -0.44 -18.58
CA GLN A 114 7.76 -1.08 -18.86
C GLN A 114 7.71 -2.61 -18.72
N TYR A 115 6.84 -3.12 -17.83
CA TYR A 115 6.68 -4.56 -17.55
C TYR A 115 5.47 -5.18 -18.25
N ALA A 116 4.53 -4.36 -18.72
CA ALA A 116 3.32 -4.75 -19.43
C ALA A 116 3.04 -3.75 -20.57
N PRO A 117 3.76 -3.85 -21.70
CA PRO A 117 3.59 -2.95 -22.84
C PRO A 117 2.15 -2.91 -23.35
N GLY A 118 1.62 -1.70 -23.59
CA GLY A 118 0.23 -1.48 -23.99
C GLY A 118 -0.77 -1.42 -22.83
N PHE A 119 -0.30 -1.51 -21.58
CA PHE A 119 -1.17 -1.45 -20.41
C PHE A 119 -2.00 -0.16 -20.33
N LYS A 120 -1.36 0.99 -20.62
CA LYS A 120 -2.03 2.30 -20.60
C LYS A 120 -3.26 2.37 -21.48
N GLY A 121 -3.19 1.76 -22.67
CA GLY A 121 -4.30 1.70 -23.63
C GLY A 121 -5.48 0.85 -23.17
N LYS A 122 -5.30 0.02 -22.16
CA LYS A 122 -6.34 -0.83 -21.58
C LYS A 122 -7.13 -0.15 -20.46
N ILE A 123 -6.68 1.01 -19.98
CA ILE A 123 -7.32 1.73 -18.85
C ILE A 123 -8.57 2.46 -19.34
N LEU A 124 -9.73 2.07 -18.83
CA LEU A 124 -11.03 2.68 -19.11
C LEU A 124 -11.36 3.81 -18.13
N SER A 125 -11.00 3.64 -16.88
CA SER A 125 -11.20 4.62 -15.81
C SER A 125 -10.25 4.37 -14.66
N ARG A 126 -9.94 5.40 -13.88
CA ARG A 126 -9.12 5.30 -12.67
C ARG A 126 -9.72 6.06 -11.50
N LYS A 127 -9.39 5.61 -10.29
CA LYS A 127 -9.57 6.33 -9.04
C LYS A 127 -8.27 6.28 -8.26
N VAL A 128 -7.71 7.44 -7.98
CA VAL A 128 -6.52 7.60 -7.14
C VAL A 128 -6.97 7.94 -5.71
N LEU A 129 -6.37 7.28 -4.73
CA LEU A 129 -6.49 7.59 -3.31
C LEU A 129 -5.09 7.81 -2.76
N THR A 130 -4.73 9.07 -2.56
CA THR A 130 -3.47 9.49 -1.97
C THR A 130 -3.40 9.12 -0.49
N PRO A 131 -2.22 9.15 0.16
CA PRO A 131 -2.12 8.98 1.61
C PRO A 131 -3.06 9.91 2.39
N THR A 132 -3.24 11.14 1.95
CA THR A 132 -4.16 12.10 2.56
C THR A 132 -5.63 11.73 2.35
N ASP A 133 -5.98 11.20 1.17
CA ASP A 133 -7.34 10.73 0.90
C ASP A 133 -7.69 9.51 1.73
N LEU A 134 -6.74 8.58 1.93
CA LEU A 134 -6.94 7.42 2.81
C LEU A 134 -7.23 7.85 4.25
N GLU A 135 -6.51 8.83 4.78
CA GLU A 135 -6.78 9.39 6.11
C GLU A 135 -8.14 10.10 6.18
N ARG A 136 -8.52 10.87 5.14
CA ARG A 136 -9.84 11.52 5.02
C ARG A 136 -10.96 10.48 4.99
N TYR A 137 -10.73 9.36 4.32
CA TYR A 137 -11.69 8.27 4.21
C TYR A 137 -11.83 7.48 5.52
N ASN A 138 -10.71 7.27 6.23
CA ASN A 138 -10.66 6.59 7.52
C ASN A 138 -9.57 7.20 8.40
N ALA A 139 -9.98 7.90 9.46
CA ALA A 139 -9.08 8.58 10.39
C ALA A 139 -8.07 7.66 11.13
N ASN A 140 -8.25 6.34 11.07
CA ASN A 140 -7.26 5.38 11.58
C ASN A 140 -6.09 5.15 10.61
N LEU A 141 -6.23 5.53 9.34
CA LEU A 141 -5.17 5.45 8.34
C LEU A 141 -4.33 6.74 8.37
N ILE A 142 -3.73 7.04 9.51
CA ILE A 142 -2.97 8.28 9.77
C ILE A 142 -1.91 8.47 8.68
N LYS A 143 -2.02 9.56 7.90
CA LYS A 143 -1.12 9.89 6.78
C LYS A 143 -0.95 8.73 5.78
N GLY A 144 -1.99 7.93 5.61
CA GLY A 144 -1.99 6.79 4.69
C GLY A 144 -1.29 5.53 5.21
N ASP A 145 -0.96 5.46 6.50
CA ASP A 145 -0.42 4.25 7.11
C ASP A 145 -1.46 3.12 7.11
N SER A 146 -1.31 2.17 6.23
CA SER A 146 -2.17 0.99 6.10
C SER A 146 -1.76 -0.20 6.97
N LEU A 147 -0.68 -0.07 7.77
CA LEU A 147 -0.10 -1.16 8.56
C LEU A 147 -0.36 -1.05 10.07
N GLY A 148 -1.05 0.01 10.51
CA GLY A 148 -1.39 0.22 11.91
C GLY A 148 -0.18 0.59 12.77
N GLY A 149 0.72 1.40 12.24
CA GLY A 149 1.90 1.90 12.89
C GLY A 149 3.22 1.40 12.31
N SER A 150 4.30 2.11 12.61
CA SER A 150 5.64 1.81 12.13
C SER A 150 6.10 0.40 12.51
N HIS A 151 6.70 -0.31 11.58
CA HIS A 151 7.36 -1.60 11.80
C HIS A 151 8.82 -1.45 12.27
N HIS A 152 9.20 -0.26 12.73
CA HIS A 152 10.51 -0.04 13.35
C HIS A 152 10.69 -0.97 14.57
N PRO A 153 11.87 -1.57 14.78
CA PRO A 153 12.11 -2.50 15.90
C PRO A 153 11.68 -1.99 17.27
N ALA A 154 11.81 -0.68 17.52
CA ALA A 154 11.36 -0.04 18.77
C ALA A 154 9.82 0.00 18.96
N GLN A 155 9.05 -0.44 17.97
CA GLN A 155 7.57 -0.43 17.99
C GLN A 155 7.00 -1.70 17.35
N PHE A 156 7.71 -2.83 17.47
CA PHE A 156 7.30 -4.08 16.85
C PHE A 156 7.35 -5.23 17.87
N PHE A 157 6.73 -6.35 17.58
CA PHE A 157 6.65 -7.51 18.48
C PHE A 157 6.23 -7.12 19.92
N PHE A 158 7.12 -7.38 20.89
CA PHE A 158 6.87 -7.18 22.32
C PHE A 158 6.71 -5.71 22.75
N LEU A 159 6.86 -4.78 21.83
CA LEU A 159 6.66 -3.36 22.05
C LEU A 159 5.30 -2.85 21.54
N ARG A 160 4.45 -3.76 21.02
CA ARG A 160 3.08 -3.48 20.58
C ARG A 160 2.05 -4.03 21.54
N PRO A 161 0.95 -3.30 21.78
CA PRO A 161 0.67 -1.91 21.36
C PRO A 161 1.51 -0.89 22.10
N LEU A 162 2.02 -1.23 23.28
CA LEU A 162 2.87 -0.38 24.13
C LEU A 162 3.88 -1.25 24.89
N PRO A 163 5.08 -0.76 25.18
CA PRO A 163 6.01 -1.42 26.09
C PRO A 163 5.35 -1.72 27.44
N GLY A 164 5.48 -2.96 27.92
CA GLY A 164 4.86 -3.43 29.16
C GLY A 164 3.40 -3.89 29.03
N TRP A 165 2.75 -3.67 27.91
CA TRP A 165 1.38 -4.09 27.60
C TRP A 165 1.32 -4.86 26.29
N THR A 166 2.16 -5.86 26.19
CA THR A 166 2.23 -6.73 25.00
C THR A 166 1.01 -7.64 24.92
N GLY A 167 0.47 -7.81 23.73
CA GLY A 167 -0.65 -8.70 23.47
C GLY A 167 -1.98 -7.98 23.26
N HIS A 168 -3.06 -8.66 23.57
CA HIS A 168 -4.42 -8.22 23.25
C HIS A 168 -5.20 -7.67 24.43
N LYS A 169 -4.70 -7.86 25.66
CA LYS A 169 -5.32 -7.29 26.87
C LYS A 169 -4.97 -5.81 27.03
N SER A 170 -5.98 -5.00 27.30
CA SER A 170 -5.77 -3.61 27.72
C SER A 170 -5.71 -3.50 29.27
N PRO A 171 -5.24 -2.34 29.82
CA PRO A 171 -5.34 -2.08 31.26
C PRO A 171 -6.78 -1.90 31.74
N ILE A 172 -7.74 -1.80 30.84
CA ILE A 172 -9.16 -1.69 31.17
C ILE A 172 -9.74 -3.10 31.25
N GLU A 173 -10.40 -3.42 32.35
CA GLU A 173 -11.03 -4.72 32.57
C GLU A 173 -12.06 -5.00 31.46
N ASN A 174 -12.07 -6.24 30.94
CA ASN A 174 -12.94 -6.70 29.87
C ASN A 174 -12.77 -5.98 28.50
N LEU A 175 -11.72 -5.15 28.31
CA LEU A 175 -11.39 -4.55 27.02
C LEU A 175 -10.19 -5.26 26.39
N PHE A 176 -10.43 -5.86 25.23
CA PHE A 176 -9.43 -6.50 24.40
C PHE A 176 -9.24 -5.71 23.12
N ILE A 177 -8.01 -5.66 22.62
CA ILE A 177 -7.64 -4.96 21.39
C ILE A 177 -7.08 -5.99 20.42
N CYS A 178 -7.57 -6.01 19.17
CA CYS A 178 -7.04 -6.85 18.10
C CYS A 178 -6.72 -6.00 16.87
N GLY A 179 -5.95 -6.57 15.94
CA GLY A 179 -5.57 -5.90 14.69
C GLY A 179 -4.08 -5.61 14.58
N SER A 180 -3.67 -5.02 13.46
CA SER A 180 -2.25 -4.76 13.14
C SER A 180 -1.55 -3.82 14.12
N GLY A 181 -2.28 -3.04 14.89
CA GLY A 181 -1.73 -2.18 15.95
C GLY A 181 -1.30 -2.93 17.21
N THR A 182 -1.65 -4.22 17.36
CA THR A 182 -1.32 -5.07 18.52
C THR A 182 -0.15 -6.00 18.23
N TRP A 183 0.22 -6.81 19.21
CA TRP A 183 1.24 -7.87 19.06
C TRP A 183 0.78 -8.90 18.03
N PRO A 184 1.72 -9.39 17.20
CA PRO A 184 3.12 -8.97 16.99
C PRO A 184 3.26 -7.88 15.94
N GLY A 185 2.20 -7.42 15.29
CA GLY A 185 2.22 -6.42 14.24
C GLY A 185 1.23 -6.72 13.12
N GLY A 186 1.46 -6.19 11.90
CA GLY A 186 0.57 -6.33 10.75
C GLY A 186 0.56 -7.71 10.13
N GLY A 187 -0.62 -8.12 9.65
CA GLY A 187 -0.90 -9.38 8.98
C GLY A 187 -2.18 -10.03 9.51
N VAL A 188 -3.06 -10.50 8.63
CA VAL A 188 -4.37 -11.05 9.04
C VAL A 188 -4.22 -12.26 9.96
N GLY A 189 -3.34 -13.21 9.61
CA GLY A 189 -3.10 -14.41 10.43
C GLY A 189 -2.44 -14.12 11.77
N VAL A 190 -1.74 -13.00 11.86
CA VAL A 190 -1.02 -12.54 13.03
C VAL A 190 -1.93 -11.71 13.94
N ALA A 191 -2.81 -10.89 13.34
CA ALA A 191 -3.75 -10.07 14.10
C ALA A 191 -4.91 -10.86 14.71
N ALA A 192 -5.12 -12.11 14.27
CA ALA A 192 -6.15 -13.00 14.76
C ALA A 192 -5.65 -14.04 15.78
N ALA A 193 -4.35 -14.09 16.05
CA ALA A 193 -3.73 -15.03 17.00
C ALA A 193 -3.77 -14.49 18.46
#